data_d47b61891ad77a892e1cbe8895ffb8e2
#
_entry.id   d47b61891ad77a892e1cbe8895ffb8e2
#
_cell.length_a   1.000
_cell.length_b   1.000
_cell.length_c   1.000
_cell.angle_alpha   90.00
_cell.angle_beta   90.00
_cell.angle_gamma   90.00
#
_symmetry.space_group_name_H-M   'P 1'
#
loop_
_entity.id
_entity.type
_entity.pdbx_description
1 polymer ?
#
loop_
_entity_poly.entity_id
_entity_poly.type
_entity_poly.pdbx_seq_one_letter_code
_entity_poly.pdbx_strand_id
1 'polypeptide(L)'
;MQTMTRQFGGLLALVMLATLLAACGGGSAQQSPTAPVAPTTAPAQPAPTTAPSDPNQPAPTTAPSNPNQPVPPAGVEPDPNPLQFGVVVHLYYTDRARVMQLTQNAGFDWVRQQIYWRDIEDPVNGIWAWDEIDPIVEAVNASGRKLLVNVVRSPTPYSATNGLPDDPNDFANFMAVLAERYKGRIHAYEIWNEPNLAHETGGTITTADVGRYVEMLKLASTRIRGIDPDALILAAASSSSGVTNPSIALSDEEFYRAMFTYNGGEVRNYFDIQAVHPGGAANPPDTLWPDNPSFIVGCQPAPDRCWNDHPTHYFRHIENVRRWMEEYGMADKPVWITEFGWATPNNSPGYEFGNFVSLDQQAEYITGALRRVYEQYPFVTNTFLWNMNFAVTKAENGLDPNHEQGSFGILNPDWSPRPSFLAVQSLIAEVKQKQGR
;
A
#
# COMPACT_ATOMS: atom_id res chain seq x y z
N MET A 1 48.89 -15.60 -4.39
CA MET A 1 48.02 -14.46 -4.05
C MET A 1 47.39 -13.96 -5.33
N GLN A 2 46.28 -14.54 -5.73
CA GLN A 2 45.46 -14.11 -6.86
C GLN A 2 44.10 -13.67 -6.27
N THR A 3 43.84 -12.39 -6.33
CA THR A 3 42.60 -11.74 -5.97
C THR A 3 41.56 -12.09 -7.03
N MET A 4 40.59 -12.94 -6.69
CA MET A 4 39.39 -13.16 -7.50
C MET A 4 38.42 -11.98 -7.26
N THR A 5 38.38 -11.07 -8.19
CA THR A 5 37.29 -10.07 -8.31
C THR A 5 36.04 -10.79 -8.83
N ARG A 6 35.09 -11.05 -7.95
CA ARG A 6 33.76 -11.47 -8.35
C ARG A 6 33.02 -10.24 -8.92
N GLN A 7 32.81 -10.23 -10.22
CA GLN A 7 31.84 -9.36 -10.86
C GLN A 7 30.44 -9.84 -10.52
N PHE A 8 29.82 -9.19 -9.59
CA PHE A 8 28.38 -9.30 -9.42
C PHE A 8 27.70 -8.43 -10.48
N GLY A 9 27.26 -9.08 -11.55
CA GLY A 9 26.34 -8.49 -12.53
C GLY A 9 24.97 -8.30 -11.88
N GLY A 10 24.78 -7.16 -11.24
CA GLY A 10 23.45 -6.72 -10.79
C GLY A 10 22.60 -6.40 -12.02
N LEU A 11 21.79 -7.38 -12.46
CA LEU A 11 20.73 -7.13 -13.41
C LEU A 11 19.60 -6.43 -12.63
N LEU A 12 19.67 -5.09 -12.54
CA LEU A 12 18.52 -4.30 -12.13
C LEU A 12 17.44 -4.53 -13.19
N ALA A 13 16.41 -5.29 -12.82
CA ALA A 13 15.25 -5.45 -13.67
C ALA A 13 14.64 -4.07 -13.89
N LEU A 14 14.76 -3.60 -15.14
CA LEU A 14 14.04 -2.44 -15.65
C LEU A 14 12.56 -2.77 -15.53
N VAL A 15 11.88 -2.19 -14.56
CA VAL A 15 10.42 -2.20 -14.51
C VAL A 15 9.98 -1.24 -15.61
N MET A 16 9.87 -1.76 -16.83
CA MET A 16 9.14 -1.09 -17.88
C MET A 16 7.65 -1.21 -17.54
N LEU A 17 7.07 -0.13 -17.07
CA LEU A 17 5.63 0.04 -17.11
C LEU A 17 5.26 0.10 -18.59
N ALA A 18 4.63 -0.98 -19.07
CA ALA A 18 4.15 -1.04 -20.43
C ALA A 18 3.12 0.07 -20.63
N THR A 19 3.41 0.98 -21.54
CA THR A 19 2.51 2.02 -22.01
C THR A 19 1.18 1.43 -22.39
N LEU A 20 0.11 1.91 -21.77
CA LEU A 20 -1.28 1.70 -22.16
C LEU A 20 -1.52 2.30 -23.56
N LEU A 21 -1.43 1.48 -24.60
CA LEU A 21 -1.94 1.78 -25.93
C LEU A 21 -3.32 1.15 -26.06
N ALA A 22 -4.35 1.91 -25.78
CA ALA A 22 -5.71 1.57 -26.17
C ALA A 22 -5.92 1.98 -27.63
N ALA A 23 -5.89 1.00 -28.54
CA ALA A 23 -6.31 1.21 -29.92
C ALA A 23 -7.84 1.10 -29.99
N CYS A 24 -8.54 2.20 -30.14
CA CYS A 24 -9.94 2.23 -30.55
C CYS A 24 -10.03 2.29 -32.09
N GLY A 25 -10.34 1.15 -32.72
CA GLY A 25 -10.77 1.10 -34.10
C GLY A 25 -12.28 1.25 -34.17
N GLY A 26 -12.78 2.27 -34.89
CA GLY A 26 -14.18 2.55 -35.07
C GLY A 26 -14.89 1.58 -36.02
N GLY A 27 -16.15 1.29 -35.71
CA GLY A 27 -17.09 0.60 -36.58
C GLY A 27 -18.51 0.99 -36.18
N SER A 28 -19.09 1.91 -36.93
CA SER A 28 -20.47 2.35 -36.81
C SER A 28 -21.46 1.25 -37.27
N ALA A 29 -22.41 0.87 -36.42
CA ALA A 29 -23.67 0.25 -36.85
C ALA A 29 -24.82 0.88 -36.07
N GLN A 30 -25.67 1.57 -36.79
CA GLN A 30 -26.93 2.15 -36.38
C GLN A 30 -27.95 1.06 -36.07
N GLN A 31 -28.59 1.09 -34.90
CA GLN A 31 -29.89 0.42 -34.68
C GLN A 31 -30.82 1.35 -33.88
N SER A 32 -32.08 1.37 -34.39
CA SER A 32 -33.19 2.22 -33.95
C SER A 32 -33.75 1.83 -32.58
N PRO A 33 -34.52 2.76 -31.91
CA PRO A 33 -34.90 2.61 -30.51
C PRO A 33 -36.17 1.75 -30.35
N THR A 34 -36.17 0.88 -29.37
CA THR A 34 -37.35 0.20 -28.82
C THR A 34 -37.82 0.91 -27.54
N ALA A 35 -39.14 1.02 -27.40
CA ALA A 35 -39.84 1.74 -26.34
C ALA A 35 -39.70 1.14 -24.94
N PRO A 36 -39.92 1.93 -23.88
CA PRO A 36 -39.70 1.51 -22.49
C PRO A 36 -40.84 0.64 -21.95
N VAL A 37 -40.47 -0.45 -21.26
CA VAL A 37 -41.38 -1.30 -20.49
C VAL A 37 -41.46 -0.75 -19.06
N ALA A 38 -42.66 -0.61 -18.51
CA ALA A 38 -42.93 -0.10 -17.18
C ALA A 38 -42.48 -1.08 -16.08
N PRO A 39 -42.06 -0.60 -14.91
CA PRO A 39 -41.61 -1.43 -13.80
C PRO A 39 -42.78 -2.06 -13.05
N THR A 40 -42.71 -3.38 -12.86
CA THR A 40 -43.61 -4.14 -11.96
C THR A 40 -43.14 -3.97 -10.50
N THR A 41 -44.05 -3.55 -9.64
CA THR A 41 -43.84 -3.43 -8.20
C THR A 41 -43.70 -4.79 -7.51
N ALA A 42 -42.61 -5.00 -6.78
CA ALA A 42 -42.43 -6.15 -5.89
C ALA A 42 -43.10 -5.89 -4.52
N PRO A 43 -43.62 -6.93 -3.82
CA PRO A 43 -44.29 -6.77 -2.54
C PRO A 43 -43.32 -6.48 -1.40
N ALA A 44 -43.78 -5.66 -0.46
CA ALA A 44 -43.05 -5.23 0.72
C ALA A 44 -42.75 -6.38 1.70
N GLN A 45 -41.51 -6.41 2.18
CA GLN A 45 -41.00 -7.32 3.19
C GLN A 45 -41.37 -6.77 4.60
N PRO A 46 -41.81 -7.61 5.56
CA PRO A 46 -42.14 -7.16 6.90
C PRO A 46 -40.92 -6.79 7.73
N ALA A 47 -41.07 -5.79 8.59
CA ALA A 47 -40.03 -5.26 9.47
C ALA A 47 -39.56 -6.30 10.50
N PRO A 48 -38.27 -6.29 10.92
CA PRO A 48 -37.73 -7.20 11.91
C PRO A 48 -38.26 -6.84 13.32
N THR A 49 -38.78 -7.82 14.01
CA THR A 49 -39.17 -7.78 15.41
C THR A 49 -37.92 -7.85 16.30
N THR A 50 -37.77 -6.88 17.21
CA THR A 50 -36.75 -6.87 18.26
C THR A 50 -37.00 -8.00 19.27
N ALA A 51 -35.97 -8.86 19.48
CA ALA A 51 -35.98 -9.85 20.55
C ALA A 51 -35.70 -9.18 21.92
N PRO A 52 -36.28 -9.71 23.03
CA PRO A 52 -36.03 -9.17 24.36
C PRO A 52 -34.63 -9.48 24.86
N SER A 53 -34.01 -8.51 25.53
CA SER A 53 -32.69 -8.64 26.18
C SER A 53 -32.76 -9.57 27.40
N ASP A 54 -31.79 -10.49 27.48
CA ASP A 54 -31.60 -11.40 28.61
C ASP A 54 -31.02 -10.64 29.83
N PRO A 55 -31.64 -10.68 31.00
CA PRO A 55 -31.19 -9.94 32.19
C PRO A 55 -30.01 -10.58 32.93
N ASN A 56 -29.44 -11.68 32.42
CA ASN A 56 -28.38 -12.44 33.11
C ASN A 56 -26.99 -12.39 32.45
N GLN A 57 -26.73 -11.44 31.54
CA GLN A 57 -25.42 -11.32 30.94
C GLN A 57 -24.50 -10.49 31.88
N PRO A 58 -23.37 -11.04 32.35
CA PRO A 58 -22.42 -10.29 33.18
C PRO A 58 -21.76 -9.18 32.37
N ALA A 59 -21.60 -8.02 32.98
CA ALA A 59 -20.92 -6.85 32.39
C ALA A 59 -19.48 -7.19 32.00
N PRO A 60 -18.93 -6.64 30.90
CA PRO A 60 -17.55 -6.88 30.50
C PRO A 60 -16.58 -6.35 31.57
N THR A 61 -15.74 -7.22 32.09
CA THR A 61 -14.65 -6.90 33.00
C THR A 61 -13.58 -6.10 32.24
N THR A 62 -13.32 -4.88 32.70
CA THR A 62 -12.22 -4.05 32.21
C THR A 62 -10.89 -4.70 32.56
N ALA A 63 -10.02 -4.86 31.55
CA ALA A 63 -8.64 -5.32 31.74
C ALA A 63 -7.85 -4.36 32.66
N PRO A 64 -6.89 -4.83 33.47
CA PRO A 64 -6.13 -3.98 34.36
C PRO A 64 -5.25 -3.01 33.57
N SER A 65 -5.35 -1.70 33.91
CA SER A 65 -4.55 -0.63 33.33
C SER A 65 -3.08 -0.80 33.72
N ASN A 66 -2.18 -0.69 32.75
CA ASN A 66 -0.73 -0.68 32.94
C ASN A 66 -0.31 0.59 33.69
N PRO A 67 0.33 0.50 34.89
CA PRO A 67 0.67 1.67 35.71
C PRO A 67 1.80 2.56 35.15
N ASN A 68 2.38 2.22 34.01
CA ASN A 68 3.48 2.97 33.39
C ASN A 68 3.08 3.75 32.12
N GLN A 69 1.81 3.89 31.80
CA GLN A 69 1.39 4.83 30.75
C GLN A 69 1.35 6.26 31.30
N PRO A 70 1.94 7.24 30.59
CA PRO A 70 1.78 8.65 30.95
C PRO A 70 0.29 9.00 30.97
N VAL A 71 -0.20 9.50 32.08
CA VAL A 71 -1.59 10.01 32.18
C VAL A 71 -1.67 11.28 31.34
N PRO A 72 -2.60 11.38 30.37
CA PRO A 72 -2.81 12.62 29.63
C PRO A 72 -3.15 13.78 30.58
N PRO A 73 -2.78 15.03 30.25
CA PRO A 73 -3.16 16.17 31.07
C PRO A 73 -4.69 16.25 31.21
N ALA A 74 -5.15 16.43 32.42
CA ALA A 74 -6.58 16.45 32.75
C ALA A 74 -7.31 17.54 31.93
N GLY A 75 -8.25 17.09 31.06
CA GLY A 75 -9.12 17.98 30.27
C GLY A 75 -9.08 17.81 28.76
N VAL A 76 -8.22 16.92 28.22
CA VAL A 76 -8.26 16.57 26.80
C VAL A 76 -9.01 15.25 26.65
N GLU A 77 -10.17 15.28 26.00
CA GLU A 77 -10.85 14.05 25.56
C GLU A 77 -9.88 13.27 24.67
N PRO A 78 -9.77 11.92 24.82
CA PRO A 78 -8.93 11.11 23.93
C PRO A 78 -9.38 11.33 22.48
N ASP A 79 -8.43 11.59 21.58
CA ASP A 79 -8.71 11.68 20.15
C ASP A 79 -9.33 10.34 19.67
N PRO A 80 -10.56 10.36 19.11
CA PRO A 80 -11.21 9.15 18.62
C PRO A 80 -10.48 8.52 17.41
N ASN A 81 -9.54 9.24 16.78
CA ASN A 81 -8.76 8.76 15.64
C ASN A 81 -7.27 8.66 15.98
N PRO A 82 -6.79 7.49 16.42
CA PRO A 82 -5.39 7.28 16.79
C PRO A 82 -4.48 7.13 15.56
N LEU A 83 -4.63 7.98 14.56
CA LEU A 83 -3.86 7.93 13.31
C LEU A 83 -2.35 7.89 13.60
N GLN A 84 -1.67 6.91 13.04
CA GLN A 84 -0.22 6.78 13.05
C GLN A 84 0.36 7.17 11.69
N PHE A 85 1.65 7.51 11.69
CA PHE A 85 2.34 7.97 10.49
C PHE A 85 3.52 7.06 10.19
N GLY A 86 3.59 6.59 8.96
CA GLY A 86 4.67 5.79 8.43
C GLY A 86 5.27 6.40 7.17
N VAL A 87 6.39 5.86 6.77
CA VAL A 87 7.06 6.21 5.51
C VAL A 87 7.69 4.97 4.90
N VAL A 88 7.63 4.86 3.58
CA VAL A 88 8.33 3.82 2.83
C VAL A 88 9.80 4.22 2.71
N VAL A 89 10.68 3.29 3.05
CA VAL A 89 12.14 3.48 3.05
C VAL A 89 12.83 2.44 2.17
N HIS A 90 14.00 2.78 1.69
CA HIS A 90 14.92 1.83 1.07
C HIS A 90 16.18 1.72 1.93
N LEU A 91 16.35 0.58 2.60
CA LEU A 91 17.41 0.34 3.58
C LEU A 91 18.51 -0.60 3.09
N TYR A 92 18.40 -1.11 1.86
CA TYR A 92 19.46 -1.89 1.24
C TYR A 92 20.60 -0.99 0.78
N TYR A 93 21.84 -1.35 1.09
CA TYR A 93 23.06 -0.73 0.57
C TYR A 93 23.09 0.81 0.70
N THR A 94 22.61 1.35 1.84
CA THR A 94 22.58 2.78 2.15
C THR A 94 22.99 3.03 3.60
N ASP A 95 23.16 4.29 3.98
CA ASP A 95 23.35 4.73 5.37
C ASP A 95 22.05 4.59 6.17
N ARG A 96 21.80 3.38 6.69
CA ARG A 96 20.61 3.03 7.48
C ARG A 96 20.43 3.91 8.70
N ALA A 97 21.54 4.24 9.37
CA ALA A 97 21.50 5.08 10.58
C ALA A 97 20.96 6.48 10.24
N ARG A 98 21.41 7.05 9.13
CA ARG A 98 20.95 8.34 8.64
C ARG A 98 19.49 8.33 8.22
N VAL A 99 19.05 7.28 7.49
CA VAL A 99 17.63 7.12 7.13
C VAL A 99 16.77 7.07 8.38
N MET A 100 17.14 6.26 9.39
CA MET A 100 16.38 6.15 10.64
C MET A 100 16.39 7.46 11.44
N GLN A 101 17.49 8.18 11.47
CA GLN A 101 17.55 9.50 12.11
C GLN A 101 16.60 10.51 11.44
N LEU A 102 16.58 10.55 10.10
CA LEU A 102 15.66 11.42 9.34
C LEU A 102 14.21 11.00 9.55
N THR A 103 13.92 9.70 9.57
CA THR A 103 12.57 9.17 9.86
C THR A 103 12.11 9.60 11.27
N GLN A 104 12.99 9.54 12.25
CA GLN A 104 12.73 10.01 13.61
C GLN A 104 12.51 11.51 13.66
N ASN A 105 13.37 12.29 13.00
CA ASN A 105 13.26 13.74 12.94
C ASN A 105 11.95 14.19 12.30
N ALA A 106 11.50 13.52 11.25
CA ALA A 106 10.21 13.80 10.60
C ALA A 106 8.99 13.39 11.46
N GLY A 107 9.20 12.63 12.54
CA GLY A 107 8.15 12.25 13.48
C GLY A 107 7.37 10.99 13.09
N PHE A 108 7.81 10.20 12.11
CA PHE A 108 7.15 8.96 11.75
C PHE A 108 7.21 7.91 12.86
N ASP A 109 6.13 7.15 13.03
CA ASP A 109 5.99 6.05 13.98
C ASP A 109 6.43 4.71 13.39
N TRP A 110 6.22 4.55 12.07
CA TRP A 110 6.43 3.34 11.32
C TRP A 110 7.34 3.55 10.13
N VAL A 111 8.01 2.48 9.74
CA VAL A 111 8.64 2.36 8.40
C VAL A 111 8.09 1.14 7.69
N ARG A 112 7.92 1.25 6.37
CA ARG A 112 7.60 0.13 5.49
C ARG A 112 8.82 -0.17 4.62
N GLN A 113 9.28 -1.42 4.66
CA GLN A 113 10.36 -1.92 3.84
C GLN A 113 9.88 -3.09 3.01
N GLN A 114 9.99 -2.97 1.69
CA GLN A 114 9.76 -4.10 0.80
C GLN A 114 11.00 -5.00 0.77
N ILE A 115 10.79 -6.30 0.82
CA ILE A 115 11.83 -7.32 0.69
C ILE A 115 11.47 -8.30 -0.44
N TYR A 116 12.47 -8.75 -1.16
CA TYR A 116 12.31 -9.73 -2.23
C TYR A 116 12.65 -11.12 -1.70
N TRP A 117 11.66 -12.01 -1.68
CA TRP A 117 11.83 -13.37 -1.20
C TRP A 117 12.98 -14.09 -1.95
N ARG A 118 13.05 -13.93 -3.28
CA ARG A 118 14.09 -14.53 -4.13
C ARG A 118 15.53 -14.08 -3.78
N ASP A 119 15.68 -12.95 -3.09
CA ASP A 119 17.01 -12.44 -2.70
C ASP A 119 17.44 -12.99 -1.33
N ILE A 120 16.51 -13.66 -0.62
CA ILE A 120 16.75 -14.24 0.71
C ILE A 120 16.90 -15.76 0.64
N GLU A 121 16.02 -16.44 -0.07
CA GLU A 121 15.99 -17.89 -0.18
C GLU A 121 16.48 -18.35 -1.54
N ASP A 122 17.53 -19.18 -1.53
CA ASP A 122 17.94 -20.01 -2.67
C ASP A 122 17.52 -21.46 -2.40
N PRO A 123 16.32 -21.87 -2.86
CA PRO A 123 15.82 -23.21 -2.57
C PRO A 123 16.57 -24.31 -3.30
N VAL A 124 17.33 -24.00 -4.38
CA VAL A 124 18.14 -24.97 -5.13
C VAL A 124 19.34 -25.41 -4.32
N ASN A 125 20.00 -24.47 -3.63
CA ASN A 125 21.21 -24.72 -2.86
C ASN A 125 20.95 -24.79 -1.34
N GLY A 126 19.71 -24.54 -0.89
CA GLY A 126 19.34 -24.48 0.51
C GLY A 126 19.99 -23.32 1.28
N ILE A 127 20.28 -22.21 0.59
CA ILE A 127 20.97 -21.04 1.17
C ILE A 127 19.96 -19.97 1.57
N TRP A 128 20.23 -19.35 2.72
CA TRP A 128 19.47 -18.20 3.23
C TRP A 128 20.39 -17.00 3.40
N ALA A 129 20.10 -15.90 2.72
CA ALA A 129 20.89 -14.67 2.71
C ALA A 129 20.26 -13.63 3.66
N TRP A 130 20.69 -13.65 4.92
CA TRP A 130 20.18 -12.73 5.96
C TRP A 130 21.04 -11.47 6.13
N ASP A 131 22.21 -11.40 5.50
CA ASP A 131 23.23 -10.39 5.75
C ASP A 131 22.75 -8.94 5.57
N GLU A 132 21.77 -8.72 4.68
CA GLU A 132 21.15 -7.40 4.49
C GLU A 132 19.88 -7.21 5.33
N ILE A 133 19.10 -8.27 5.55
CA ILE A 133 17.82 -8.15 6.28
C ILE A 133 18.03 -8.00 7.78
N ASP A 134 18.98 -8.75 8.37
CA ASP A 134 19.28 -8.65 9.80
C ASP A 134 19.62 -7.21 10.22
N PRO A 135 20.58 -6.50 9.57
CA PRO A 135 20.87 -5.12 9.89
C PRO A 135 19.72 -4.14 9.62
N ILE A 136 18.85 -4.43 8.64
CA ILE A 136 17.65 -3.61 8.38
C ILE A 136 16.70 -3.69 9.56
N VAL A 137 16.34 -4.91 9.99
CA VAL A 137 15.43 -5.13 11.13
C VAL A 137 16.02 -4.54 12.39
N GLU A 138 17.33 -4.70 12.63
CA GLU A 138 18.01 -4.15 13.79
C GLU A 138 18.00 -2.60 13.78
N ALA A 139 18.34 -1.96 12.67
CA ALA A 139 18.37 -0.51 12.56
C ALA A 139 16.98 0.11 12.83
N VAL A 140 15.91 -0.50 12.32
CA VAL A 140 14.55 -0.02 12.57
C VAL A 140 14.19 -0.16 14.06
N ASN A 141 14.41 -1.33 14.64
CA ASN A 141 14.09 -1.56 16.07
C ASN A 141 14.92 -0.67 17.00
N ALA A 142 16.22 -0.51 16.73
CA ALA A 142 17.10 0.38 17.50
C ALA A 142 16.66 1.84 17.45
N SER A 143 16.00 2.28 16.36
CA SER A 143 15.43 3.62 16.24
C SER A 143 14.15 3.83 17.05
N GLY A 144 13.57 2.77 17.62
CA GLY A 144 12.26 2.79 18.27
C GLY A 144 11.08 2.94 17.30
N ARG A 145 11.30 2.72 15.99
CA ARG A 145 10.21 2.70 15.00
C ARG A 145 9.65 1.29 14.85
N LYS A 146 8.38 1.20 14.47
CA LYS A 146 7.75 -0.06 14.13
C LYS A 146 8.03 -0.41 12.67
N LEU A 147 8.17 -1.70 12.38
CA LEU A 147 8.47 -2.20 11.04
C LEU A 147 7.25 -2.92 10.43
N LEU A 148 6.81 -2.44 9.29
CA LEU A 148 5.97 -3.16 8.34
C LEU A 148 6.86 -3.73 7.23
N VAL A 149 6.82 -5.04 7.04
CA VAL A 149 7.50 -5.71 5.94
C VAL A 149 6.49 -6.10 4.86
N ASN A 150 6.79 -5.72 3.64
CA ASN A 150 6.07 -6.14 2.45
C ASN A 150 6.92 -7.17 1.69
N VAL A 151 6.40 -8.39 1.48
CA VAL A 151 7.15 -9.50 0.88
C VAL A 151 6.64 -9.81 -0.51
N VAL A 152 7.55 -9.81 -1.51
CA VAL A 152 7.25 -10.03 -2.92
C VAL A 152 8.31 -10.86 -3.62
N ARG A 153 8.07 -11.24 -4.87
CA ARG A 153 9.05 -11.84 -5.80
C ARG A 153 9.53 -13.23 -5.38
N SER A 154 8.79 -14.25 -5.79
CA SER A 154 9.16 -15.65 -5.56
C SER A 154 10.49 -16.02 -6.21
N PRO A 155 11.28 -16.92 -5.59
CA PRO A 155 12.40 -17.60 -6.26
C PRO A 155 11.95 -18.37 -7.51
N THR A 156 12.83 -18.47 -8.50
CA THR A 156 12.54 -19.14 -9.79
C THR A 156 12.02 -20.58 -9.65
N PRO A 157 12.48 -21.43 -8.71
CA PRO A 157 11.92 -22.77 -8.54
C PRO A 157 10.46 -22.79 -8.08
N TYR A 158 9.99 -21.73 -7.41
CA TYR A 158 8.62 -21.61 -6.94
C TYR A 158 7.72 -20.81 -7.90
N SER A 159 8.33 -20.02 -8.78
CA SER A 159 7.63 -19.28 -9.84
C SER A 159 8.60 -18.92 -10.96
N ALA A 160 8.42 -19.48 -12.15
CA ALA A 160 9.30 -19.24 -13.31
C ALA A 160 9.39 -17.75 -13.71
N THR A 161 8.41 -16.93 -13.30
CA THR A 161 8.31 -15.51 -13.63
C THR A 161 8.62 -14.58 -12.46
N ASN A 162 8.99 -15.14 -11.31
CA ASN A 162 9.12 -14.42 -10.03
C ASN A 162 7.83 -13.69 -9.57
N GLY A 163 6.68 -14.10 -10.09
CA GLY A 163 5.35 -13.68 -9.65
C GLY A 163 4.87 -14.45 -8.43
N LEU A 164 3.55 -14.57 -8.29
CA LEU A 164 2.96 -15.43 -7.26
C LEU A 164 3.49 -16.86 -7.39
N PRO A 165 3.77 -17.56 -6.27
CA PRO A 165 4.27 -18.93 -6.32
C PRO A 165 3.22 -19.88 -6.92
N ASP A 166 3.69 -20.95 -7.57
CA ASP A 166 2.83 -21.97 -8.14
C ASP A 166 2.08 -22.73 -7.03
N ASP A 167 2.75 -23.02 -5.91
CA ASP A 167 2.14 -23.53 -4.66
C ASP A 167 2.16 -22.43 -3.59
N PRO A 168 0.98 -21.95 -3.13
CA PRO A 168 0.90 -20.97 -2.04
C PRO A 168 1.55 -21.42 -0.72
N ASN A 169 1.75 -22.72 -0.51
CA ASN A 169 2.45 -23.25 0.66
C ASN A 169 3.92 -22.84 0.70
N ASP A 170 4.58 -22.69 -0.45
CA ASP A 170 5.98 -22.30 -0.49
C ASP A 170 6.18 -20.89 0.08
N PHE A 171 5.32 -19.94 -0.29
CA PHE A 171 5.31 -18.61 0.32
C PHE A 171 5.01 -18.65 1.81
N ALA A 172 4.02 -19.44 2.21
CA ALA A 172 3.67 -19.57 3.62
C ALA A 172 4.80 -20.19 4.46
N ASN A 173 5.58 -21.11 3.89
CA ASN A 173 6.78 -21.66 4.52
C ASN A 173 7.85 -20.59 4.71
N PHE A 174 8.12 -19.78 3.67
CA PHE A 174 9.03 -18.64 3.76
C PHE A 174 8.58 -17.65 4.86
N MET A 175 7.30 -17.29 4.87
CA MET A 175 6.75 -16.37 5.88
C MET A 175 6.87 -16.93 7.30
N ALA A 176 6.74 -18.25 7.49
CA ALA A 176 6.98 -18.89 8.78
C ALA A 176 8.43 -18.73 9.23
N VAL A 177 9.41 -18.96 8.34
CA VAL A 177 10.85 -18.79 8.65
C VAL A 177 11.15 -17.34 8.99
N LEU A 178 10.58 -16.38 8.23
CA LEU A 178 10.73 -14.95 8.47
C LEU A 178 10.15 -14.54 9.82
N ALA A 179 8.95 -15.02 10.15
CA ALA A 179 8.27 -14.73 11.42
C ALA A 179 9.02 -15.32 12.61
N GLU A 180 9.54 -16.56 12.50
CA GLU A 180 10.35 -17.19 13.56
C GLU A 180 11.64 -16.40 13.81
N ARG A 181 12.34 -16.00 12.74
CA ARG A 181 13.60 -15.25 12.85
C ARG A 181 13.43 -13.88 13.50
N TYR A 182 12.33 -13.18 13.18
CA TYR A 182 12.13 -11.79 13.60
C TYR A 182 10.93 -11.61 14.52
N LYS A 183 10.52 -12.65 15.23
CA LYS A 183 9.42 -12.61 16.20
C LYS A 183 9.52 -11.40 17.12
N GLY A 184 8.45 -10.60 17.21
CA GLY A 184 8.37 -9.38 18.00
C GLY A 184 9.23 -8.22 17.49
N ARG A 185 9.95 -8.37 16.35
CA ARG A 185 10.78 -7.31 15.74
C ARG A 185 10.22 -6.81 14.40
N ILE A 186 9.48 -7.65 13.68
CA ILE A 186 8.60 -7.23 12.59
C ILE A 186 7.20 -7.10 13.19
N HIS A 187 6.60 -5.93 13.11
CA HIS A 187 5.35 -5.63 13.80
C HIS A 187 4.11 -5.85 12.92
N ALA A 188 4.33 -5.85 11.60
CA ALA A 188 3.28 -6.11 10.63
C ALA A 188 3.84 -6.72 9.34
N TYR A 189 3.04 -7.58 8.70
CA TYR A 189 3.36 -8.23 7.44
C TYR A 189 2.30 -7.89 6.40
N GLU A 190 2.68 -7.23 5.32
CA GLU A 190 1.83 -7.04 4.15
C GLU A 190 2.10 -8.17 3.15
N ILE A 191 1.08 -8.97 2.89
CA ILE A 191 1.21 -10.19 2.10
C ILE A 191 1.09 -9.86 0.62
N TRP A 192 2.24 -9.75 -0.04
CA TRP A 192 2.41 -9.29 -1.43
C TRP A 192 2.19 -7.78 -1.63
N ASN A 193 2.39 -7.32 -2.89
CA ASN A 193 2.21 -5.93 -3.31
C ASN A 193 1.46 -5.89 -4.64
N GLU A 194 0.44 -5.06 -4.73
CA GLU A 194 -0.33 -4.77 -5.96
C GLU A 194 -0.67 -6.00 -6.82
N PRO A 195 -1.27 -7.06 -6.21
CA PRO A 195 -1.50 -8.33 -6.90
C PRO A 195 -2.54 -8.26 -8.02
N ASN A 196 -3.08 -7.07 -8.30
CA ASN A 196 -3.91 -6.81 -9.48
C ASN A 196 -3.10 -6.44 -10.73
N LEU A 197 -1.77 -6.29 -10.62
CA LEU A 197 -0.89 -5.99 -11.74
C LEU A 197 -0.26 -7.26 -12.31
N ALA A 198 -0.28 -7.40 -13.64
CA ALA A 198 0.26 -8.56 -14.33
C ALA A 198 1.75 -8.80 -14.01
N HIS A 199 2.56 -7.74 -13.94
CA HIS A 199 3.99 -7.87 -13.63
C HIS A 199 4.27 -8.29 -12.17
N GLU A 200 3.32 -8.09 -11.26
CA GLU A 200 3.42 -8.54 -9.87
C GLU A 200 3.02 -10.02 -9.72
N THR A 201 2.14 -10.51 -10.60
CA THR A 201 1.62 -11.89 -10.54
C THR A 201 2.33 -12.87 -11.45
N GLY A 202 3.27 -12.38 -12.29
CA GLY A 202 4.06 -13.25 -13.16
C GLY A 202 3.82 -13.06 -14.67
N GLY A 203 3.28 -11.90 -15.08
CA GLY A 203 3.08 -11.52 -16.48
C GLY A 203 1.65 -11.55 -16.97
N THR A 204 0.74 -12.17 -16.22
CA THR A 204 -0.70 -12.14 -16.49
C THR A 204 -1.49 -12.07 -15.20
N ILE A 205 -2.69 -11.49 -15.25
CA ILE A 205 -3.62 -11.41 -14.13
C ILE A 205 -5.06 -11.65 -14.59
N THR A 206 -5.75 -12.53 -13.87
CA THR A 206 -7.16 -12.85 -14.06
C THR A 206 -7.84 -13.00 -12.70
N THR A 207 -9.15 -13.13 -12.67
CA THR A 207 -9.90 -13.40 -11.44
C THR A 207 -9.51 -14.74 -10.77
N ALA A 208 -8.98 -15.70 -11.53
CA ALA A 208 -8.44 -16.95 -10.97
C ALA A 208 -7.17 -16.70 -10.11
N ASP A 209 -6.34 -15.74 -10.50
CA ASP A 209 -5.14 -15.36 -9.75
C ASP A 209 -5.51 -14.67 -8.45
N VAL A 210 -6.64 -13.98 -8.38
CA VAL A 210 -7.16 -13.41 -7.12
C VAL A 210 -7.45 -14.52 -6.11
N GLY A 211 -8.05 -15.63 -6.54
CA GLY A 211 -8.26 -16.80 -5.67
C GLY A 211 -6.95 -17.40 -5.17
N ARG A 212 -5.93 -17.51 -6.04
CA ARG A 212 -4.59 -17.98 -5.67
C ARG A 212 -3.91 -17.05 -4.64
N TYR A 213 -4.07 -15.74 -4.81
CA TYR A 213 -3.62 -14.76 -3.83
C TYR A 213 -4.33 -14.94 -2.47
N VAL A 214 -5.66 -15.15 -2.45
CA VAL A 214 -6.40 -15.36 -1.21
C VAL A 214 -5.94 -16.62 -0.47
N GLU A 215 -5.70 -17.72 -1.18
CA GLU A 215 -5.15 -18.93 -0.58
C GLU A 215 -3.73 -18.70 -0.02
N MET A 216 -2.90 -17.92 -0.70
CA MET A 216 -1.58 -17.54 -0.21
C MET A 216 -1.69 -16.68 1.07
N LEU A 217 -2.57 -15.69 1.11
CA LEU A 217 -2.84 -14.87 2.30
C LEU A 217 -3.32 -15.73 3.47
N LYS A 218 -4.25 -16.64 3.23
CA LYS A 218 -4.78 -17.59 4.22
C LYS A 218 -3.68 -18.45 4.86
N LEU A 219 -2.85 -19.08 4.05
CA LEU A 219 -1.78 -19.96 4.53
C LEU A 219 -0.69 -19.16 5.26
N ALA A 220 -0.25 -18.03 4.69
CA ALA A 220 0.75 -17.18 5.31
C ALA A 220 0.27 -16.63 6.66
N SER A 221 -0.95 -16.08 6.73
CA SER A 221 -1.51 -15.54 7.97
C SER A 221 -1.63 -16.62 9.06
N THR A 222 -2.06 -17.82 8.69
CA THR A 222 -2.18 -18.94 9.63
C THR A 222 -0.82 -19.29 10.25
N ARG A 223 0.25 -19.35 9.44
CA ARG A 223 1.58 -19.67 9.93
C ARG A 223 2.20 -18.56 10.75
N ILE A 224 2.08 -17.31 10.30
CA ILE A 224 2.59 -16.16 11.06
C ILE A 224 1.92 -16.10 12.43
N ARG A 225 0.59 -16.17 12.49
CA ARG A 225 -0.15 -16.14 13.77
C ARG A 225 0.20 -17.29 14.72
N GLY A 226 0.52 -18.45 14.18
CA GLY A 226 0.99 -19.59 14.98
C GLY A 226 2.36 -19.37 15.63
N ILE A 227 3.17 -18.47 15.08
CA ILE A 227 4.53 -18.17 15.52
C ILE A 227 4.57 -16.86 16.31
N ASP A 228 4.03 -15.80 15.75
CA ASP A 228 4.00 -14.44 16.29
C ASP A 228 2.55 -13.89 16.28
N PRO A 229 1.75 -14.22 17.31
CA PRO A 229 0.35 -13.84 17.36
C PRO A 229 0.10 -12.35 17.53
N ASP A 230 1.12 -11.57 17.93
CA ASP A 230 1.02 -10.12 18.11
C ASP A 230 1.31 -9.33 16.83
N ALA A 231 1.84 -9.98 15.79
CA ALA A 231 2.10 -9.36 14.50
C ALA A 231 0.80 -9.12 13.72
N LEU A 232 0.66 -7.93 13.15
CA LEU A 232 -0.49 -7.57 12.32
C LEU A 232 -0.33 -8.14 10.91
N ILE A 233 -1.42 -8.62 10.33
CA ILE A 233 -1.46 -9.13 8.96
C ILE A 233 -2.26 -8.17 8.08
N LEU A 234 -1.65 -7.70 7.00
CA LEU A 234 -2.29 -6.85 6.01
C LEU A 234 -2.59 -7.67 4.74
N ALA A 235 -3.83 -7.58 4.27
CA ALA A 235 -4.12 -7.93 2.87
C ALA A 235 -3.48 -6.87 1.96
N ALA A 236 -2.85 -7.31 0.87
CA ALA A 236 -2.15 -6.41 -0.04
C ALA A 236 -3.04 -5.30 -0.57
N ALA A 237 -2.44 -4.14 -0.75
CA ALA A 237 -3.05 -3.08 -1.54
C ALA A 237 -3.11 -3.47 -3.02
N SER A 238 -4.23 -3.19 -3.66
CA SER A 238 -4.33 -3.14 -5.11
C SER A 238 -3.77 -1.81 -5.61
N SER A 239 -3.05 -1.83 -6.73
CA SER A 239 -2.77 -0.60 -7.47
C SER A 239 -4.06 0.04 -7.94
N SER A 240 -4.22 1.34 -7.74
CA SER A 240 -5.39 2.07 -8.24
C SER A 240 -5.37 2.09 -9.78
N SER A 241 -6.17 1.22 -10.39
CA SER A 241 -6.21 1.04 -11.84
C SER A 241 -7.63 0.74 -12.31
N GLY A 242 -8.13 1.49 -13.28
CA GLY A 242 -9.38 1.21 -13.97
C GLY A 242 -9.25 0.24 -15.15
N VAL A 243 -8.05 -0.34 -15.34
CA VAL A 243 -7.75 -1.19 -16.51
C VAL A 243 -8.02 -2.64 -16.20
N THR A 244 -8.81 -3.30 -17.04
CA THR A 244 -8.95 -4.77 -17.08
C THR A 244 -8.39 -5.29 -18.41
N ASN A 245 -7.13 -5.70 -18.37
CA ASN A 245 -6.40 -6.35 -19.43
C ASN A 245 -5.44 -7.38 -18.83
N PRO A 246 -5.58 -8.68 -19.12
CA PRO A 246 -4.78 -9.73 -18.47
C PRO A 246 -3.27 -9.53 -18.54
N SER A 247 -2.74 -8.86 -19.57
CA SER A 247 -1.31 -8.58 -19.73
C SER A 247 -0.84 -7.30 -19.02
N ILE A 248 -1.75 -6.54 -18.41
CA ILE A 248 -1.45 -5.26 -17.76
C ILE A 248 -1.93 -5.26 -16.31
N ALA A 249 -3.25 -5.35 -16.11
CA ALA A 249 -3.89 -5.29 -14.81
C ALA A 249 -5.29 -5.89 -14.84
N LEU A 250 -5.78 -6.29 -13.68
CA LEU A 250 -7.20 -6.36 -13.34
C LEU A 250 -7.56 -5.03 -12.66
N SER A 251 -8.69 -4.42 -12.99
CA SER A 251 -9.10 -3.19 -12.30
C SER A 251 -9.16 -3.42 -10.79
N ASP A 252 -8.84 -2.41 -10.00
CA ASP A 252 -8.83 -2.55 -8.56
C ASP A 252 -10.22 -2.89 -8.01
N GLU A 253 -11.29 -2.34 -8.61
CA GLU A 253 -12.66 -2.72 -8.28
C GLU A 253 -12.91 -4.22 -8.49
N GLU A 254 -12.56 -4.76 -9.65
CA GLU A 254 -12.74 -6.19 -9.94
C GLU A 254 -11.87 -7.05 -9.00
N PHE A 255 -10.64 -6.61 -8.71
CA PHE A 255 -9.75 -7.31 -7.79
C PHE A 255 -10.35 -7.36 -6.38
N TYR A 256 -10.72 -6.22 -5.79
CA TYR A 256 -11.28 -6.18 -4.44
C TYR A 256 -12.60 -6.96 -4.35
N ARG A 257 -13.50 -6.82 -5.34
CA ARG A 257 -14.76 -7.59 -5.38
C ARG A 257 -14.51 -9.09 -5.45
N ALA A 258 -13.61 -9.54 -6.31
CA ALA A 258 -13.24 -10.95 -6.42
C ALA A 258 -12.61 -11.48 -5.11
N MET A 259 -11.71 -10.71 -4.49
CA MET A 259 -11.07 -11.05 -3.23
C MET A 259 -12.08 -11.16 -2.09
N PHE A 260 -12.97 -10.17 -1.95
CA PHE A 260 -13.94 -10.13 -0.85
C PHE A 260 -15.05 -11.18 -0.97
N THR A 261 -15.31 -11.69 -2.16
CA THR A 261 -16.34 -12.71 -2.40
C THR A 261 -15.79 -14.13 -2.52
N TYR A 262 -14.47 -14.29 -2.61
CA TYR A 262 -13.85 -15.60 -2.78
C TYR A 262 -14.27 -16.58 -1.67
N ASN A 263 -14.68 -17.79 -2.04
CA ASN A 263 -15.17 -18.84 -1.14
C ASN A 263 -16.19 -18.32 -0.11
N GLY A 264 -17.13 -17.48 -0.53
CA GLY A 264 -18.17 -16.95 0.36
C GLY A 264 -17.67 -15.86 1.30
N GLY A 265 -16.56 -15.19 0.99
CA GLY A 265 -16.01 -14.08 1.77
C GLY A 265 -15.14 -14.51 2.95
N GLU A 266 -14.61 -15.74 2.93
CA GLU A 266 -13.76 -16.26 4.01
C GLU A 266 -12.49 -15.46 4.24
N VAL A 267 -12.04 -14.67 3.23
CA VAL A 267 -10.82 -13.84 3.28
C VAL A 267 -10.77 -12.93 4.50
N ARG A 268 -11.93 -12.44 4.99
CA ARG A 268 -12.04 -11.58 6.17
C ARG A 268 -11.36 -12.17 7.44
N ASN A 269 -11.21 -13.48 7.50
CA ASN A 269 -10.62 -14.17 8.64
C ASN A 269 -9.09 -14.20 8.61
N TYR A 270 -8.49 -13.83 7.49
CA TYR A 270 -7.07 -14.04 7.24
C TYR A 270 -6.25 -12.76 7.28
N PHE A 271 -6.85 -11.59 7.48
CA PHE A 271 -6.16 -10.32 7.67
C PHE A 271 -6.79 -9.49 8.78
N ASP A 272 -6.01 -8.59 9.34
CA ASP A 272 -6.44 -7.65 10.37
C ASP A 272 -6.76 -6.29 9.75
N ILE A 273 -6.03 -5.90 8.71
CA ILE A 273 -6.01 -4.58 8.10
C ILE A 273 -6.05 -4.71 6.58
N GLN A 274 -6.88 -3.90 5.92
CA GLN A 274 -6.83 -3.76 4.46
C GLN A 274 -5.82 -2.68 4.08
N ALA A 275 -4.78 -3.04 3.33
CA ALA A 275 -3.88 -2.07 2.72
C ALA A 275 -4.49 -1.45 1.46
N VAL A 276 -4.22 -0.17 1.21
CA VAL A 276 -4.73 0.57 0.05
C VAL A 276 -3.64 1.50 -0.49
N HIS A 277 -3.53 1.59 -1.82
CA HIS A 277 -2.68 2.55 -2.53
C HIS A 277 -3.56 3.55 -3.30
N PRO A 278 -4.06 4.63 -2.70
CA PRO A 278 -4.84 5.61 -3.42
C PRO A 278 -3.95 6.39 -4.39
N GLY A 279 -4.37 6.46 -5.63
CA GLY A 279 -3.71 7.31 -6.64
C GLY A 279 -3.88 8.79 -6.29
N GLY A 280 -3.06 9.64 -6.90
CA GLY A 280 -3.19 11.10 -6.79
C GLY A 280 -2.90 11.73 -8.15
N ALA A 281 -2.06 11.06 -8.93
CA ALA A 281 -1.50 11.60 -10.18
C ALA A 281 -1.04 13.05 -9.97
N ALA A 282 -1.63 14.03 -10.67
CA ALA A 282 -1.36 15.47 -10.46
C ALA A 282 -2.56 16.18 -9.81
N ASN A 283 -3.58 15.47 -9.36
CA ASN A 283 -4.79 16.07 -8.78
C ASN A 283 -4.60 16.42 -7.31
N PRO A 284 -5.09 17.59 -6.84
CA PRO A 284 -5.08 17.91 -5.42
C PRO A 284 -5.84 16.88 -4.58
N PRO A 285 -5.42 16.61 -3.32
CA PRO A 285 -5.98 15.52 -2.50
C PRO A 285 -7.46 15.68 -2.15
N ASP A 286 -7.98 16.91 -2.18
CA ASP A 286 -9.37 17.20 -1.86
C ASP A 286 -10.33 17.03 -3.04
N THR A 287 -9.78 16.92 -4.24
CA THR A 287 -10.59 16.82 -5.45
C THR A 287 -11.24 15.43 -5.55
N LEU A 288 -12.53 15.42 -5.90
CA LEU A 288 -13.28 14.20 -6.19
C LEU A 288 -13.52 14.11 -7.71
N TRP A 289 -13.36 12.93 -8.28
CA TRP A 289 -13.78 12.70 -9.65
C TRP A 289 -15.33 12.66 -9.72
N PRO A 290 -15.99 13.32 -10.70
CA PRO A 290 -15.44 14.11 -11.81
C PRO A 290 -15.40 15.65 -11.55
N ASP A 291 -15.25 16.10 -10.33
CA ASP A 291 -15.45 17.49 -9.91
C ASP A 291 -14.36 18.47 -10.36
N ASN A 292 -13.36 18.01 -11.11
CA ASN A 292 -12.30 18.88 -11.63
C ASN A 292 -12.27 18.95 -13.17
N PRO A 293 -13.32 19.46 -13.82
CA PRO A 293 -13.39 19.53 -15.28
C PRO A 293 -12.44 20.55 -15.90
N SER A 294 -11.94 21.51 -15.12
CA SER A 294 -11.04 22.58 -15.62
C SER A 294 -9.56 22.22 -15.54
N PHE A 295 -9.20 21.19 -14.77
CA PHE A 295 -7.82 20.78 -14.55
C PHE A 295 -7.49 19.56 -15.41
N ILE A 296 -7.24 19.78 -16.70
CA ILE A 296 -6.95 18.71 -17.65
C ILE A 296 -5.44 18.53 -17.72
N VAL A 297 -4.88 17.79 -16.77
CA VAL A 297 -3.45 17.45 -16.78
C VAL A 297 -3.21 16.28 -17.71
N GLY A 298 -2.28 16.43 -18.62
CA GLY A 298 -1.86 15.38 -19.54
C GLY A 298 -2.86 15.03 -20.65
N CYS A 299 -4.03 15.68 -20.70
CA CYS A 299 -5.03 15.41 -21.74
C CYS A 299 -4.76 16.15 -23.05
N GLN A 300 -3.83 17.10 -23.10
CA GLN A 300 -3.48 17.85 -24.30
C GLN A 300 -1.96 17.90 -24.47
N PRO A 301 -1.42 17.64 -25.65
CA PRO A 301 -2.09 17.23 -26.90
C PRO A 301 -2.38 15.73 -27.02
N ALA A 302 -2.16 14.94 -25.96
CA ALA A 302 -2.29 13.49 -25.96
C ALA A 302 -3.50 13.06 -25.08
N PRO A 303 -4.71 13.00 -25.66
CA PRO A 303 -5.92 12.67 -24.90
C PRO A 303 -5.93 11.24 -24.32
N ASP A 304 -5.04 10.35 -24.77
CA ASP A 304 -4.80 9.01 -24.24
C ASP A 304 -3.98 9.02 -22.92
N ARG A 305 -3.56 10.18 -22.45
CA ARG A 305 -2.79 10.38 -21.22
C ARG A 305 -3.48 11.33 -20.26
N CYS A 306 -4.79 11.21 -20.13
CA CYS A 306 -5.55 11.99 -19.19
C CYS A 306 -5.38 11.43 -17.78
N TRP A 307 -4.90 12.26 -16.86
CA TRP A 307 -4.68 11.91 -15.44
C TRP A 307 -5.81 12.41 -14.52
N ASN A 308 -6.94 12.79 -15.08
CA ASN A 308 -8.13 13.26 -14.36
C ASN A 308 -9.45 12.69 -14.90
N ASP A 309 -9.40 11.73 -15.80
CA ASP A 309 -10.55 11.16 -16.51
C ASP A 309 -11.12 9.90 -15.83
N HIS A 310 -10.47 9.41 -14.78
CA HIS A 310 -10.91 8.22 -14.05
C HIS A 310 -10.75 8.39 -12.53
N PRO A 311 -11.65 7.85 -11.69
CA PRO A 311 -11.56 7.98 -10.22
C PRO A 311 -10.25 7.47 -9.63
N THR A 312 -9.60 6.49 -10.24
CA THR A 312 -8.32 5.93 -9.78
C THR A 312 -7.14 6.92 -9.82
N HIS A 313 -7.29 8.05 -10.52
CA HIS A 313 -6.29 9.13 -10.55
C HIS A 313 -6.44 10.16 -9.41
N TYR A 314 -7.33 9.89 -8.45
CA TYR A 314 -7.64 10.80 -7.34
C TYR A 314 -7.38 10.14 -5.99
N PHE A 315 -6.78 10.88 -5.07
CA PHE A 315 -6.54 10.38 -3.71
C PHE A 315 -7.83 9.90 -3.02
N ARG A 316 -8.95 10.59 -3.27
CA ARG A 316 -10.26 10.25 -2.73
C ARG A 316 -10.85 8.94 -3.26
N HIS A 317 -10.18 8.27 -4.19
CA HIS A 317 -10.56 6.92 -4.62
C HIS A 317 -10.58 5.90 -3.47
N ILE A 318 -9.84 6.16 -2.40
CA ILE A 318 -9.92 5.37 -1.14
C ILE A 318 -11.36 5.26 -0.61
N GLU A 319 -12.21 6.27 -0.85
CA GLU A 319 -13.64 6.25 -0.46
C GLU A 319 -14.41 5.16 -1.23
N ASN A 320 -14.03 4.87 -2.47
CA ASN A 320 -14.60 3.77 -3.25
C ASN A 320 -14.16 2.42 -2.67
N VAL A 321 -12.89 2.26 -2.34
CA VAL A 321 -12.40 1.02 -1.71
C VAL A 321 -13.11 0.78 -0.38
N ARG A 322 -13.25 1.83 0.46
CA ARG A 322 -13.99 1.75 1.72
C ARG A 322 -15.45 1.32 1.51
N ARG A 323 -16.13 1.89 0.52
CA ARG A 323 -17.51 1.50 0.17
C ARG A 323 -17.59 0.03 -0.24
N TRP A 324 -16.65 -0.50 -1.04
CA TRP A 324 -16.62 -1.92 -1.39
C TRP A 324 -16.38 -2.79 -0.14
N MET A 325 -15.49 -2.39 0.75
CA MET A 325 -15.31 -3.11 2.02
C MET A 325 -16.63 -3.19 2.82
N GLU A 326 -17.37 -2.09 2.91
CA GLU A 326 -18.67 -2.04 3.60
C GLU A 326 -19.72 -2.91 2.91
N GLU A 327 -19.80 -2.86 1.58
CA GLU A 327 -20.70 -3.67 0.76
C GLU A 327 -20.51 -5.18 0.99
N TYR A 328 -19.26 -5.61 1.20
CA TYR A 328 -18.91 -7.02 1.42
C TYR A 328 -18.71 -7.38 2.90
N GLY A 329 -19.18 -6.56 3.84
CA GLY A 329 -19.19 -6.88 5.27
C GLY A 329 -17.83 -6.75 5.94
N MET A 330 -16.93 -5.92 5.43
CA MET A 330 -15.58 -5.66 5.97
C MET A 330 -15.50 -4.29 6.67
N ALA A 331 -16.64 -3.72 7.08
CA ALA A 331 -16.70 -2.40 7.73
C ALA A 331 -15.94 -2.32 9.06
N ASP A 332 -15.78 -3.45 9.73
CA ASP A 332 -15.03 -3.60 10.99
C ASP A 332 -13.51 -3.61 10.80
N LYS A 333 -13.02 -3.78 9.56
CA LYS A 333 -11.59 -3.79 9.28
C LYS A 333 -11.07 -2.38 9.11
N PRO A 334 -9.99 -1.99 9.82
CA PRO A 334 -9.30 -0.74 9.57
C PRO A 334 -8.58 -0.79 8.22
N VAL A 335 -8.30 0.40 7.69
CA VAL A 335 -7.52 0.60 6.47
C VAL A 335 -6.17 1.19 6.85
N TRP A 336 -5.08 0.69 6.23
CA TRP A 336 -3.80 1.36 6.17
C TRP A 336 -3.53 1.81 4.74
N ILE A 337 -3.17 3.06 4.58
CA ILE A 337 -2.63 3.55 3.30
C ILE A 337 -1.14 3.20 3.29
N THR A 338 -0.78 2.10 2.62
CA THR A 338 0.60 1.58 2.64
C THR A 338 1.52 2.25 1.62
N GLU A 339 0.94 2.94 0.63
CA GLU A 339 1.64 3.88 -0.24
C GLU A 339 0.71 5.02 -0.65
N PHE A 340 1.19 6.26 -0.59
CA PHE A 340 0.58 7.44 -1.23
C PHE A 340 1.64 8.52 -1.42
N GLY A 341 1.44 9.38 -2.41
CA GLY A 341 2.37 10.49 -2.68
C GLY A 341 2.10 11.13 -4.04
N TRP A 342 2.84 12.18 -4.33
CA TRP A 342 2.81 12.89 -5.60
C TRP A 342 4.20 12.95 -6.19
N ALA A 343 4.34 12.47 -7.43
CA ALA A 343 5.57 12.61 -8.20
C ALA A 343 5.79 14.08 -8.55
N THR A 344 7.05 14.48 -8.57
CA THR A 344 7.52 15.76 -9.15
C THR A 344 8.14 15.51 -10.53
N PRO A 345 8.64 16.51 -11.25
CA PRO A 345 9.23 16.31 -12.57
C PRO A 345 10.21 15.16 -12.63
N ASN A 346 10.00 14.27 -13.59
CA ASN A 346 10.77 13.05 -13.80
C ASN A 346 10.81 12.66 -15.29
N ASN A 347 11.65 11.68 -15.62
CA ASN A 347 11.87 11.22 -16.99
C ASN A 347 11.30 9.83 -17.27
N SER A 348 10.49 9.26 -16.35
CA SER A 348 9.96 7.91 -16.51
C SER A 348 8.67 7.90 -17.33
N PRO A 349 8.61 7.09 -18.40
CA PRO A 349 7.38 6.91 -19.17
C PRO A 349 6.22 6.41 -18.29
N GLY A 350 5.04 7.01 -18.46
CA GLY A 350 3.84 6.69 -17.69
C GLY A 350 3.70 7.50 -16.40
N TYR A 351 4.72 8.31 -16.02
CA TYR A 351 4.69 9.17 -14.83
C TYR A 351 4.80 10.66 -15.19
N GLU A 352 4.48 11.02 -16.43
CA GLU A 352 4.52 12.39 -16.93
C GLU A 352 3.62 13.34 -16.16
N PHE A 353 2.63 12.85 -15.43
CA PHE A 353 1.81 13.66 -14.54
C PHE A 353 2.64 14.38 -13.46
N GLY A 354 3.78 13.84 -13.06
CA GLY A 354 4.70 14.49 -12.13
C GLY A 354 5.27 15.80 -12.67
N ASN A 355 5.34 15.98 -13.97
CA ASN A 355 5.82 17.23 -14.59
C ASN A 355 4.89 18.43 -14.36
N PHE A 356 3.70 18.18 -13.85
CA PHE A 356 2.71 19.21 -13.51
C PHE A 356 2.62 19.49 -12.00
N VAL A 357 3.50 18.89 -11.19
CA VAL A 357 3.54 19.06 -9.74
C VAL A 357 4.88 19.62 -9.31
N SER A 358 4.88 20.85 -8.83
CA SER A 358 6.09 21.46 -8.24
C SER A 358 6.43 20.84 -6.89
N LEU A 359 7.64 21.09 -6.37
CA LEU A 359 8.03 20.67 -5.02
C LEU A 359 7.13 21.27 -3.93
N ASP A 360 6.67 22.50 -4.10
CA ASP A 360 5.75 23.14 -3.16
C ASP A 360 4.36 22.52 -3.23
N GLN A 361 3.86 22.22 -4.44
CA GLN A 361 2.60 21.48 -4.59
C GLN A 361 2.70 20.04 -4.05
N GLN A 362 3.84 19.37 -4.20
CA GLN A 362 4.06 18.08 -3.55
C GLN A 362 3.88 18.20 -2.03
N ALA A 363 4.46 19.22 -1.41
CA ALA A 363 4.33 19.48 0.02
C ALA A 363 2.87 19.77 0.42
N GLU A 364 2.19 20.62 -0.33
CA GLU A 364 0.79 20.97 -0.12
C GLU A 364 -0.12 19.74 -0.25
N TYR A 365 0.04 18.94 -1.32
CA TYR A 365 -0.82 17.80 -1.59
C TYR A 365 -0.62 16.67 -0.57
N ILE A 366 0.63 16.36 -0.20
CA ILE A 366 0.91 15.36 0.83
C ILE A 366 0.30 15.77 2.18
N THR A 367 0.51 17.02 2.60
CA THR A 367 -0.04 17.50 3.88
C THR A 367 -1.55 17.64 3.84
N GLY A 368 -2.14 18.05 2.71
CA GLY A 368 -3.58 18.07 2.49
C GLY A 368 -4.20 16.67 2.61
N ALA A 369 -3.58 15.66 1.98
CA ALA A 369 -4.01 14.27 2.09
C ALA A 369 -3.98 13.75 3.53
N LEU A 370 -2.87 13.96 4.25
CA LEU A 370 -2.74 13.54 5.65
C LEU A 370 -3.77 14.25 6.57
N ARG A 371 -4.02 15.54 6.34
CA ARG A 371 -5.03 16.30 7.09
C ARG A 371 -6.44 15.76 6.82
N ARG A 372 -6.77 15.48 5.54
CA ARG A 372 -8.03 14.85 5.17
C ARG A 372 -8.22 13.49 5.85
N VAL A 373 -7.17 12.65 5.83
CA VAL A 373 -7.21 11.34 6.52
C VAL A 373 -7.52 11.52 8.00
N TYR A 374 -6.80 12.40 8.67
CA TYR A 374 -6.99 12.66 10.10
C TYR A 374 -8.39 13.17 10.43
N GLU A 375 -8.91 14.12 9.64
CA GLU A 375 -10.16 14.80 9.94
C GLU A 375 -11.41 14.06 9.43
N GLN A 376 -11.30 13.24 8.38
CA GLN A 376 -12.45 12.73 7.64
C GLN A 376 -12.50 11.21 7.47
N TYR A 377 -11.39 10.49 7.71
CA TYR A 377 -11.34 9.05 7.48
C TYR A 377 -11.01 8.26 8.77
N PRO A 378 -11.97 8.18 9.73
CA PRO A 378 -11.73 7.48 11.00
C PRO A 378 -11.45 5.97 10.84
N PHE A 379 -11.74 5.41 9.67
CA PHE A 379 -11.42 4.03 9.31
C PHE A 379 -9.95 3.83 8.91
N VAL A 380 -9.18 4.91 8.66
CA VAL A 380 -7.75 4.85 8.37
C VAL A 380 -6.97 5.03 9.67
N THR A 381 -6.19 4.03 10.07
CA THR A 381 -5.44 4.06 11.33
C THR A 381 -3.94 4.22 11.14
N ASN A 382 -3.42 4.12 9.92
CA ASN A 382 -2.03 4.40 9.60
C ASN A 382 -1.86 4.81 8.13
N THR A 383 -0.83 5.61 7.86
CA THR A 383 -0.47 6.05 6.50
C THR A 383 1.02 5.88 6.28
N PHE A 384 1.45 5.46 5.08
CA PHE A 384 2.85 5.36 4.70
C PHE A 384 3.11 6.21 3.45
N LEU A 385 3.86 7.28 3.64
CA LEU A 385 4.25 8.16 2.55
C LEU A 385 5.22 7.44 1.61
N TRP A 386 4.95 7.44 0.34
CA TRP A 386 5.84 6.98 -0.73
C TRP A 386 6.60 8.17 -1.29
N ASN A 387 7.91 8.38 -1.02
CA ASN A 387 8.83 7.63 -0.16
C ASN A 387 9.84 8.59 0.54
N MET A 388 10.72 8.05 1.39
CA MET A 388 11.75 8.83 2.06
C MET A 388 12.97 9.10 1.16
N ASN A 389 13.70 8.05 0.75
CA ASN A 389 15.10 8.15 0.33
C ASN A 389 15.45 7.50 -1.02
N PHE A 390 14.46 7.21 -1.87
CA PHE A 390 14.76 6.52 -3.13
C PHE A 390 15.59 7.37 -4.10
N ALA A 391 15.45 8.70 -4.11
CA ALA A 391 16.31 9.58 -4.90
C ALA A 391 17.78 9.49 -4.45
N VAL A 392 17.99 9.41 -3.13
CA VAL A 392 19.33 9.25 -2.54
C VAL A 392 19.96 7.93 -2.95
N THR A 393 19.25 6.81 -2.71
CA THR A 393 19.79 5.47 -3.02
C THR A 393 20.06 5.27 -4.50
N LYS A 394 19.24 5.86 -5.37
CA LYS A 394 19.52 5.86 -6.82
C LYS A 394 20.82 6.61 -7.13
N ALA A 395 21.00 7.81 -6.58
CA ALA A 395 22.21 8.60 -6.80
C ALA A 395 23.47 7.92 -6.26
N GLU A 396 23.41 7.36 -5.05
CA GLU A 396 24.54 6.64 -4.42
C GLU A 396 24.96 5.38 -5.20
N ASN A 397 23.99 4.75 -5.88
CA ASN A 397 24.26 3.56 -6.72
C ASN A 397 24.51 3.90 -8.19
N GLY A 398 24.70 5.18 -8.56
CA GLY A 398 24.99 5.60 -9.92
C GLY A 398 23.80 5.45 -10.88
N LEU A 399 22.58 5.37 -10.35
CA LEU A 399 21.32 5.32 -11.09
C LEU A 399 20.74 6.73 -11.22
N ASP A 400 19.81 6.90 -12.16
CA ASP A 400 19.15 8.21 -12.35
C ASP A 400 18.22 8.55 -11.18
N PRO A 401 18.51 9.58 -10.40
CA PRO A 401 17.65 10.03 -9.33
C PRO A 401 16.34 10.70 -9.82
N ASN A 402 16.26 11.09 -11.11
CA ASN A 402 15.06 11.65 -11.72
C ASN A 402 14.09 10.58 -12.24
N HIS A 403 14.34 9.31 -11.93
CA HIS A 403 13.39 8.23 -12.12
C HIS A 403 12.12 8.47 -11.27
N GLU A 404 10.96 7.90 -11.67
CA GLU A 404 9.68 8.14 -10.98
C GLU A 404 9.79 7.91 -9.47
N GLN A 405 10.41 6.82 -9.01
CA GLN A 405 10.57 6.51 -7.58
C GLN A 405 11.31 7.61 -6.83
N GLY A 406 12.34 8.19 -7.43
CA GLY A 406 13.07 9.33 -6.85
C GLY A 406 12.22 10.61 -6.83
N SER A 407 11.33 10.78 -7.81
CA SER A 407 10.49 11.97 -7.93
C SER A 407 9.43 12.07 -6.83
N PHE A 408 8.94 10.95 -6.30
CA PHE A 408 8.03 10.91 -5.16
C PHE A 408 8.73 11.19 -3.81
N GLY A 409 10.07 11.05 -3.76
CA GLY A 409 10.83 11.20 -2.52
C GLY A 409 10.66 12.55 -1.83
N ILE A 410 10.84 12.58 -0.51
CA ILE A 410 10.84 13.83 0.28
C ILE A 410 12.26 14.32 0.61
N LEU A 411 13.28 13.60 0.13
CA LEU A 411 14.69 14.00 0.16
C LEU A 411 15.20 14.22 -1.26
N ASN A 412 16.13 15.17 -1.42
CA ASN A 412 16.92 15.33 -2.62
C ASN A 412 18.04 14.27 -2.68
N PRO A 413 18.65 14.04 -3.86
CA PRO A 413 19.73 13.04 -4.01
C PRO A 413 20.94 13.23 -3.09
N ASP A 414 21.16 14.46 -2.61
CA ASP A 414 22.25 14.86 -1.70
C ASP A 414 21.88 14.77 -0.21
N TRP A 415 20.76 14.11 0.12
CA TRP A 415 20.19 14.01 1.46
C TRP A 415 19.53 15.28 2.00
N SER A 416 19.55 16.40 1.29
CA SER A 416 18.89 17.61 1.74
C SER A 416 17.35 17.41 1.71
N PRO A 417 16.62 17.98 2.69
CA PRO A 417 15.17 17.87 2.73
C PRO A 417 14.51 18.68 1.60
N ARG A 418 13.48 18.11 1.00
CA ARG A 418 12.55 18.86 0.13
C ARG A 418 11.55 19.66 0.99
N PRO A 419 10.82 20.64 0.43
CA PRO A 419 9.73 21.33 1.14
C PRO A 419 8.73 20.35 1.77
N SER A 420 8.43 19.25 1.10
CA SER A 420 7.54 18.19 1.58
C SER A 420 8.01 17.52 2.88
N PHE A 421 9.32 17.35 3.10
CA PHE A 421 9.85 16.82 4.35
C PHE A 421 9.49 17.73 5.55
N LEU A 422 9.75 19.02 5.41
CA LEU A 422 9.51 20.01 6.48
C LEU A 422 8.02 20.20 6.76
N ALA A 423 7.21 20.20 5.71
CA ALA A 423 5.76 20.32 5.83
C ALA A 423 5.14 19.11 6.54
N VAL A 424 5.56 17.88 6.18
CA VAL A 424 5.13 16.64 6.82
C VAL A 424 5.57 16.59 8.28
N GLN A 425 6.81 16.95 8.59
CA GLN A 425 7.32 17.04 9.97
C GLN A 425 6.43 17.94 10.84
N SER A 426 6.09 19.12 10.33
CA SER A 426 5.26 20.10 11.02
C SER A 426 3.85 19.58 11.26
N LEU A 427 3.24 18.94 10.24
CA LEU A 427 1.90 18.38 10.33
C LEU A 427 1.84 17.19 11.31
N ILE A 428 2.81 16.28 11.27
CA ILE A 428 2.86 15.14 12.19
C ILE A 428 2.96 15.64 13.64
N ALA A 429 3.81 16.65 13.91
CA ALA A 429 3.91 17.24 15.23
C ALA A 429 2.60 17.87 15.71
N GLU A 430 1.90 18.61 14.82
CA GLU A 430 0.57 19.19 15.09
C GLU A 430 -0.46 18.11 15.47
N VAL A 431 -0.55 17.05 14.64
CA VAL A 431 -1.54 15.99 14.87
C VAL A 431 -1.22 15.21 16.14
N LYS A 432 0.05 14.85 16.37
CA LYS A 432 0.44 14.16 17.60
C LYS A 432 0.14 14.98 18.86
N GLN A 433 0.35 16.29 18.80
CA GLN A 433 -0.04 17.19 19.90
C GLN A 433 -1.56 17.15 20.16
N LYS A 434 -2.38 17.16 19.11
CA LYS A 434 -3.84 17.01 19.23
C LYS A 434 -4.25 15.65 19.78
N GLN A 435 -3.48 14.60 19.50
CA GLN A 435 -3.67 13.25 20.04
C GLN A 435 -3.12 13.07 21.46
N GLY A 436 -2.50 14.08 22.06
CA GLY A 436 -1.85 13.98 23.39
C GLY A 436 -0.57 13.15 23.39
N ARG A 437 0.14 13.08 22.27
CA ARG A 437 1.35 12.29 22.05
C ARG A 437 2.60 13.15 21.87
#